data_7d8a360be43870a4f6700425f9e21bc4
#
_entry.id   7d8a360be43870a4f6700425f9e21bc4
#
_cell.length_a   1.000
_cell.length_b   1.000
_cell.length_c   1.000
_cell.angle_alpha   90.00
_cell.angle_beta   90.00
_cell.angle_gamma   90.00
#
_symmetry.space_group_name_H-M   'P 1'
#
loop_
_entity.id
_entity.type
_entity.pdbx_description
1 polymer ?
#
loop_
_entity_poly.entity_id
_entity_poly.type
_entity_poly.pdbx_seq_one_letter_code
_entity_poly.pdbx_strand_id
1 'polypeptide(L)'
;MAAYQKIYDLFEELKKDYDTIFAVPLTNGLSTNASTMQSIARELEMNVHVIDMYATCALEKHVAIWIKKLVDEHKSSEEILKIIQPAIDESNSLILVKNLQHLKRGGRLTPMAAALAGLLKIYPVLHINKSTEGRIDVLNKVRTEKRADAYAIDKIMDDIDIQHTHIYIIHSNFLEGADHFKKCFTEKGVPEQNIHIDYISSVIAVHTGLGCIAIQYIREEN
;
A
#
# COMPACT_ATOMS: atom_id res chain seq x y z
N MET A 1 15.63 -2.09 -4.66
CA MET A 1 16.10 -2.36 -3.28
C MET A 1 17.13 -1.32 -2.90
N ALA A 2 17.02 -0.73 -1.72
CA ALA A 2 18.13 0.04 -1.18
C ALA A 2 19.32 -0.90 -0.91
N ALA A 3 20.54 -0.41 -1.17
CA ALA A 3 21.73 -1.21 -0.87
C ALA A 3 21.84 -1.37 0.66
N TYR A 4 22.19 -2.56 1.13
CA TYR A 4 22.40 -2.89 2.54
C TYR A 4 23.21 -1.78 3.25
N GLN A 5 24.36 -1.41 2.67
CA GLN A 5 25.25 -0.41 3.23
C GLN A 5 24.56 0.96 3.47
N LYS A 6 23.72 1.39 2.55
CA LYS A 6 23.00 2.68 2.72
C LYS A 6 22.02 2.68 3.90
N ILE A 7 21.37 1.54 4.14
CA ILE A 7 20.47 1.40 5.29
C ILE A 7 21.31 1.32 6.58
N TYR A 8 22.41 0.60 6.53
CA TYR A 8 23.34 0.47 7.65
C TYR A 8 23.88 1.84 8.08
N ASP A 9 24.46 2.60 7.13
CA ASP A 9 25.02 3.92 7.39
C ASP A 9 23.97 4.89 7.98
N LEU A 10 22.74 4.84 7.43
CA LEU A 10 21.62 5.64 7.94
C LEU A 10 21.27 5.25 9.39
N PHE A 11 21.22 3.96 9.71
CA PHE A 11 20.90 3.51 11.06
C PHE A 11 22.01 3.85 12.05
N GLU A 12 23.28 3.73 11.66
CA GLU A 12 24.41 4.21 12.48
C GLU A 12 24.34 5.71 12.77
N GLU A 13 23.90 6.50 11.79
CA GLU A 13 23.70 7.93 11.98
C GLU A 13 22.56 8.20 12.95
N LEU A 14 21.38 7.61 12.73
CA LEU A 14 20.21 7.78 13.57
C LEU A 14 20.41 7.29 15.01
N LYS A 15 21.23 6.26 15.22
CA LYS A 15 21.56 5.73 16.56
C LYS A 15 22.19 6.77 17.47
N LYS A 16 22.81 7.81 16.94
CA LYS A 16 23.46 8.86 17.73
C LYS A 16 22.46 9.78 18.41
N ASP A 17 21.28 9.97 17.81
CA ASP A 17 20.32 10.98 18.20
C ASP A 17 18.96 10.40 18.66
N TYR A 18 18.71 9.11 18.40
CA TYR A 18 17.39 8.48 18.65
C TYR A 18 17.52 7.12 19.34
N ASP A 19 16.77 6.93 20.41
CA ASP A 19 16.68 5.67 21.16
C ASP A 19 15.73 4.67 20.50
N THR A 20 14.72 5.17 19.77
CA THR A 20 13.70 4.36 19.12
C THR A 20 13.38 4.89 17.72
N ILE A 21 13.25 3.99 16.74
CA ILE A 21 12.95 4.31 15.36
C ILE A 21 11.74 3.50 14.90
N PHE A 22 10.81 4.17 14.20
CA PHE A 22 9.75 3.53 13.43
C PHE A 22 10.13 3.57 11.95
N ALA A 23 10.22 2.41 11.32
CA ALA A 23 10.50 2.29 9.89
C ALA A 23 9.29 1.67 9.19
N VAL A 24 8.80 2.33 8.13
CA VAL A 24 7.64 1.88 7.33
C VAL A 24 8.12 1.60 5.91
N PRO A 25 8.76 0.46 5.65
CA PRO A 25 9.28 0.10 4.33
C PRO A 25 8.19 -0.53 3.45
N LEU A 26 8.52 -0.70 2.16
CA LEU A 26 7.80 -1.59 1.25
C LEU A 26 7.60 -2.97 1.87
N THR A 27 6.39 -3.51 1.74
CA THR A 27 6.04 -4.83 2.28
C THR A 27 7.01 -5.94 1.88
N ASN A 28 7.24 -6.87 2.79
CA ASN A 28 8.09 -8.04 2.56
C ASN A 28 7.61 -8.91 1.39
N GLY A 29 6.32 -8.89 1.07
CA GLY A 29 5.77 -9.61 -0.08
C GLY A 29 6.30 -9.14 -1.44
N LEU A 30 6.80 -7.89 -1.53
CA LEU A 30 7.29 -7.28 -2.76
C LEU A 30 8.79 -6.95 -2.74
N SER A 31 9.38 -6.76 -1.55
CA SER A 31 10.74 -6.28 -1.37
C SER A 31 11.38 -6.87 -0.13
N THR A 32 12.69 -7.09 -0.13
CA THR A 32 13.44 -7.53 1.06
C THR A 32 13.86 -6.36 1.97
N ASN A 33 13.39 -5.13 1.71
CA ASN A 33 13.82 -3.96 2.49
C ASN A 33 13.47 -4.09 3.97
N ALA A 34 12.27 -4.54 4.31
CA ALA A 34 11.84 -4.69 5.70
C ALA A 34 12.71 -5.72 6.44
N SER A 35 12.94 -6.89 5.86
CA SER A 35 13.82 -7.91 6.46
C SER A 35 15.28 -7.48 6.56
N THR A 36 15.76 -6.67 5.60
CA THR A 36 17.08 -6.06 5.64
C THR A 36 17.18 -5.06 6.80
N MET A 37 16.21 -4.19 6.97
CA MET A 37 16.15 -3.22 8.08
C MET A 37 16.13 -3.94 9.43
N GLN A 38 15.34 -5.00 9.57
CA GLN A 38 15.31 -5.82 10.80
C GLN A 38 16.65 -6.48 11.11
N SER A 39 17.37 -6.95 10.07
CA SER A 39 18.69 -7.56 10.26
C SER A 39 19.73 -6.53 10.73
N ILE A 40 19.74 -5.35 10.10
CA ILE A 40 20.66 -4.25 10.46
C ILE A 40 20.34 -3.72 11.87
N ALA A 41 19.07 -3.56 12.22
CA ALA A 41 18.66 -3.12 13.55
C ALA A 41 19.17 -4.06 14.64
N ARG A 42 19.12 -5.38 14.40
CA ARG A 42 19.67 -6.39 15.33
C ARG A 42 21.18 -6.34 15.39
N GLU A 43 21.87 -6.19 14.26
CA GLU A 43 23.33 -6.09 14.19
C GLU A 43 23.86 -4.86 14.94
N LEU A 44 23.14 -3.73 14.82
CA LEU A 44 23.47 -2.48 15.50
C LEU A 44 22.92 -2.39 16.93
N GLU A 45 22.21 -3.41 17.42
CA GLU A 45 21.54 -3.41 18.73
C GLU A 45 20.64 -2.19 18.93
N MET A 46 19.85 -1.85 17.90
CA MET A 46 18.93 -0.70 17.88
C MET A 46 17.50 -1.13 18.13
N ASN A 47 16.75 -0.29 18.84
CA ASN A 47 15.32 -0.45 18.98
C ASN A 47 14.60 0.14 17.75
N VAL A 48 14.35 -0.71 16.75
CA VAL A 48 13.67 -0.32 15.50
C VAL A 48 12.40 -1.13 15.33
N HIS A 49 11.27 -0.43 15.31
CA HIS A 49 9.97 -1.01 14.95
C HIS A 49 9.79 -0.96 13.42
N VAL A 50 9.99 -2.10 12.77
CA VAL A 50 9.78 -2.22 11.31
C VAL A 50 8.34 -2.62 11.06
N ILE A 51 7.54 -1.69 10.53
CA ILE A 51 6.12 -1.84 10.30
C ILE A 51 5.88 -2.35 8.88
N ASP A 52 5.48 -3.61 8.73
CA ASP A 52 5.02 -4.13 7.43
C ASP A 52 3.54 -3.79 7.25
N MET A 53 3.27 -2.90 6.30
CA MET A 53 1.92 -2.44 5.98
C MET A 53 1.13 -3.42 5.13
N TYR A 54 1.75 -4.50 4.65
CA TYR A 54 1.19 -5.34 3.59
C TYR A 54 0.65 -4.52 2.41
N ALA A 55 1.29 -3.38 2.13
CA ALA A 55 0.90 -2.38 1.14
C ALA A 55 2.12 -1.67 0.56
N THR A 56 1.88 -0.63 -0.23
CA THR A 56 2.88 0.26 -0.83
C THR A 56 2.37 1.70 -0.91
N CYS A 57 3.22 2.61 -1.34
CA CYS A 57 2.86 3.98 -1.75
C CYS A 57 2.15 4.80 -0.65
N ALA A 58 0.87 5.14 -0.88
CA ALA A 58 0.16 6.11 -0.04
C ALA A 58 -0.06 5.61 1.39
N LEU A 59 -0.30 4.32 1.60
CA LEU A 59 -0.50 3.76 2.93
C LEU A 59 0.77 3.79 3.79
N GLU A 60 1.95 3.57 3.19
CA GLU A 60 3.23 3.73 3.89
C GLU A 60 3.40 5.17 4.39
N LYS A 61 3.14 6.15 3.51
CA LYS A 61 3.20 7.57 3.83
C LYS A 61 2.18 7.95 4.92
N HIS A 62 0.94 7.47 4.79
CA HIS A 62 -0.13 7.74 5.77
C HIS A 62 0.27 7.27 7.16
N VAL A 63 0.66 6.01 7.31
CA VAL A 63 1.03 5.44 8.61
C VAL A 63 2.29 6.08 9.19
N ALA A 64 3.27 6.42 8.35
CA ALA A 64 4.47 7.14 8.84
C ALA A 64 4.10 8.53 9.42
N ILE A 65 3.18 9.26 8.79
CA ILE A 65 2.68 10.56 9.28
C ILE A 65 1.85 10.36 10.57
N TRP A 66 1.00 9.34 10.60
CA TRP A 66 0.18 9.03 11.77
C TRP A 66 1.03 8.64 12.98
N ILE A 67 2.04 7.77 12.78
CA ILE A 67 3.02 7.46 13.84
C ILE A 67 3.68 8.73 14.36
N LYS A 68 4.12 9.63 13.47
CA LYS A 68 4.73 10.89 13.90
C LYS A 68 3.78 11.71 14.77
N LYS A 69 2.51 11.85 14.40
CA LYS A 69 1.48 12.54 15.20
C LYS A 69 1.36 11.91 16.59
N LEU A 70 1.28 10.57 16.66
CA LEU A 70 1.18 9.86 17.94
C LEU A 70 2.45 10.02 18.82
N VAL A 71 3.63 10.10 18.20
CA VAL A 71 4.89 10.42 18.91
C VAL A 71 4.86 11.85 19.44
N ASP A 72 4.40 12.82 18.67
CA ASP A 72 4.25 14.21 19.10
C ASP A 72 3.23 14.35 20.24
N GLU A 73 2.25 13.45 20.33
CA GLU A 73 1.30 13.31 21.44
C GLU A 73 1.88 12.55 22.66
N HIS A 74 3.18 12.26 22.65
CA HIS A 74 3.91 11.55 23.71
C HIS A 74 3.43 10.13 24.01
N LYS A 75 2.82 9.44 23.04
CA LYS A 75 2.45 8.02 23.19
C LYS A 75 3.69 7.13 23.17
N SER A 76 3.67 6.10 24.01
CA SER A 76 4.71 5.07 24.01
C SER A 76 4.67 4.24 22.73
N SER A 77 5.79 3.58 22.40
CA SER A 77 5.84 2.68 21.23
C SER A 77 4.79 1.58 21.28
N GLU A 78 4.49 1.03 22.45
CA GLU A 78 3.47 0.00 22.63
C GLU A 78 2.06 0.53 22.35
N GLU A 79 1.74 1.75 22.81
CA GLU A 79 0.46 2.41 22.52
C GLU A 79 0.31 2.71 21.04
N ILE A 80 1.37 3.23 20.39
CA ILE A 80 1.40 3.49 18.95
C ILE A 80 1.09 2.20 18.17
N LEU A 81 1.80 1.12 18.47
CA LEU A 81 1.59 -0.17 17.79
C LEU A 81 0.16 -0.71 17.99
N LYS A 82 -0.40 -0.57 19.19
CA LYS A 82 -1.80 -0.97 19.45
C LYS A 82 -2.82 -0.15 18.67
N ILE A 83 -2.54 1.13 18.43
CA ILE A 83 -3.43 2.01 17.67
C ILE A 83 -3.38 1.68 16.17
N ILE A 84 -2.18 1.55 15.60
CA ILE A 84 -2.04 1.41 14.14
C ILE A 84 -2.28 -0.02 13.65
N GLN A 85 -2.03 -1.05 14.46
CA GLN A 85 -2.08 -2.44 14.00
C GLN A 85 -3.45 -2.89 13.50
N PRO A 86 -4.59 -2.58 14.17
CA PRO A 86 -5.91 -2.92 13.65
C PRO A 86 -6.19 -2.27 12.28
N ALA A 87 -5.83 -1.00 12.12
CA ALA A 87 -6.00 -0.27 10.87
C ALA A 87 -5.16 -0.87 9.72
N ILE A 88 -3.93 -1.29 10.02
CA ILE A 88 -3.07 -2.01 9.07
C ILE A 88 -3.71 -3.35 8.66
N ASP A 89 -4.21 -4.09 9.63
CA ASP A 89 -4.79 -5.42 9.40
C ASP A 89 -6.07 -5.37 8.55
N GLU A 90 -6.84 -4.30 8.64
CA GLU A 90 -8.06 -4.04 7.87
C GLU A 90 -7.80 -3.30 6.55
N SER A 91 -6.62 -2.70 6.36
CA SER A 91 -6.28 -1.97 5.15
C SER A 91 -6.18 -2.89 3.92
N ASN A 92 -6.44 -2.33 2.77
CA ASN A 92 -6.31 -3.05 1.51
C ASN A 92 -5.93 -2.10 0.37
N SER A 93 -5.39 -2.67 -0.69
CA SER A 93 -5.05 -1.97 -1.94
C SER A 93 -5.59 -2.77 -3.12
N LEU A 94 -6.60 -2.26 -3.80
CA LEU A 94 -7.10 -2.84 -5.04
C LEU A 94 -6.32 -2.26 -6.21
N ILE A 95 -5.90 -3.11 -7.15
CA ILE A 95 -5.00 -2.72 -8.24
C ILE A 95 -5.64 -3.09 -9.59
N LEU A 96 -5.81 -2.10 -10.44
CA LEU A 96 -6.35 -2.19 -11.80
C LEU A 96 -5.24 -1.84 -12.79
N VAL A 97 -4.78 -2.82 -13.57
CA VAL A 97 -3.69 -2.63 -14.53
C VAL A 97 -4.19 -2.74 -15.97
N LYS A 98 -3.69 -1.88 -16.84
CA LYS A 98 -3.94 -1.96 -18.27
C LYS A 98 -3.20 -3.12 -18.94
N ASN A 99 -2.05 -3.51 -18.39
CA ASN A 99 -1.20 -4.54 -18.96
C ASN A 99 -0.69 -5.53 -17.89
N LEU A 100 -1.45 -6.58 -17.67
CA LEU A 100 -1.07 -7.64 -16.72
C LEU A 100 0.21 -8.39 -17.11
N GLN A 101 0.52 -8.48 -18.41
CA GLN A 101 1.78 -9.09 -18.88
C GLN A 101 2.99 -8.28 -18.45
N HIS A 102 2.87 -6.93 -18.43
CA HIS A 102 3.93 -6.07 -17.93
C HIS A 102 4.16 -6.33 -16.43
N LEU A 103 3.11 -6.33 -15.63
CA LEU A 103 3.20 -6.59 -14.18
C LEU A 103 3.73 -8.01 -13.89
N LYS A 104 3.35 -9.03 -14.69
CA LYS A 104 3.88 -10.40 -14.58
C LYS A 104 5.39 -10.45 -14.73
N ARG A 105 5.96 -9.70 -15.69
CA ARG A 105 7.43 -9.65 -15.90
C ARG A 105 8.16 -9.07 -14.68
N GLY A 106 7.49 -8.23 -13.89
CA GLY A 106 8.01 -7.71 -12.63
C GLY A 106 8.23 -8.79 -11.56
N GLY A 107 7.60 -9.96 -11.67
CA GLY A 107 7.80 -11.12 -10.78
C GLY A 107 7.23 -10.94 -9.37
N ARG A 108 6.31 -10.00 -9.14
CA ARG A 108 5.69 -9.70 -7.82
C ARG A 108 4.27 -10.24 -7.68
N LEU A 109 3.76 -10.90 -8.72
CA LEU A 109 2.48 -11.58 -8.68
C LEU A 109 2.58 -12.94 -7.99
N THR A 110 1.50 -13.35 -7.33
CA THR A 110 1.34 -14.77 -6.96
C THR A 110 1.26 -15.65 -8.23
N PRO A 111 1.53 -16.95 -8.12
CA PRO A 111 1.37 -17.87 -9.27
C PRO A 111 -0.03 -17.81 -9.89
N MET A 112 -1.07 -17.66 -9.07
CA MET A 112 -2.46 -17.56 -9.52
C MET A 112 -2.70 -16.28 -10.33
N ALA A 113 -2.25 -15.13 -9.85
CA ALA A 113 -2.34 -13.88 -10.58
C ALA A 113 -1.52 -13.90 -11.88
N ALA A 114 -0.32 -14.47 -11.85
CA ALA A 114 0.54 -14.60 -13.01
C ALA A 114 -0.05 -15.52 -14.12
N ALA A 115 -0.84 -16.51 -13.75
CA ALA A 115 -1.51 -17.40 -14.70
C ALA A 115 -2.58 -16.69 -15.54
N LEU A 116 -3.18 -15.61 -15.02
CA LEU A 116 -4.18 -14.82 -15.77
C LEU A 116 -3.56 -13.98 -16.89
N ALA A 117 -2.24 -13.71 -16.81
CA ALA A 117 -1.54 -12.85 -17.74
C ALA A 117 -1.39 -13.47 -19.12
N GLY A 118 -2.20 -13.87 -19.82
CA GLY A 118 -2.18 -14.47 -21.19
C GLY A 118 -3.58 -14.80 -21.66
N LEU A 119 -4.55 -14.63 -20.76
CA LEU A 119 -5.93 -14.89 -21.08
C LEU A 119 -6.56 -13.68 -21.76
N LEU A 120 -7.20 -13.91 -22.90
CA LEU A 120 -7.86 -12.86 -23.65
C LEU A 120 -9.17 -12.43 -22.97
N LYS A 121 -9.43 -11.12 -23.02
CA LYS A 121 -10.68 -10.51 -22.50
C LYS A 121 -10.94 -10.81 -21.02
N ILE A 122 -9.87 -10.87 -20.22
CA ILE A 122 -9.95 -10.92 -18.77
C ILE A 122 -9.34 -9.66 -18.19
N TYR A 123 -10.09 -9.00 -17.33
CA TYR A 123 -9.71 -7.81 -16.57
C TYR A 123 -9.67 -8.21 -15.09
N PRO A 124 -8.50 -8.55 -14.54
CA PRO A 124 -8.39 -8.91 -13.13
C PRO A 124 -8.49 -7.66 -12.28
N VAL A 125 -9.22 -7.78 -11.18
CA VAL A 125 -9.06 -6.90 -10.03
C VAL A 125 -8.06 -7.60 -9.11
N LEU A 126 -6.90 -7.00 -8.96
CA LEU A 126 -5.85 -7.51 -8.09
C LEU A 126 -5.94 -6.82 -6.73
N HIS A 127 -5.33 -7.43 -5.72
CA HIS A 127 -5.24 -6.80 -4.42
C HIS A 127 -3.93 -7.17 -3.70
N ILE A 128 -3.62 -6.39 -2.68
CA ILE A 128 -2.51 -6.61 -1.77
C ILE A 128 -2.91 -6.15 -0.38
N ASN A 129 -2.81 -7.04 0.60
CA ASN A 129 -3.13 -6.80 2.00
C ASN A 129 -2.48 -7.88 2.89
N LYS A 130 -2.86 -7.93 4.16
CA LYS A 130 -2.38 -8.93 5.12
C LYS A 130 -2.69 -10.37 4.69
N SER A 131 -3.88 -10.65 4.14
CA SER A 131 -4.27 -12.01 3.74
C SER A 131 -3.45 -12.57 2.57
N THR A 132 -2.85 -11.68 1.76
CA THR A 132 -1.93 -12.02 0.68
C THR A 132 -0.46 -11.97 1.10
N GLU A 133 -0.20 -11.77 2.39
CA GLU A 133 1.15 -11.58 2.93
C GLU A 133 1.93 -10.45 2.21
N GLY A 134 1.23 -9.39 1.79
CA GLY A 134 1.81 -8.29 1.03
C GLY A 134 2.20 -8.64 -0.41
N ARG A 135 1.71 -9.74 -0.99
CA ARG A 135 1.92 -10.11 -2.40
C ARG A 135 0.71 -9.69 -3.24
N ILE A 136 0.96 -9.41 -4.52
CA ILE A 136 -0.13 -9.06 -5.43
C ILE A 136 -0.84 -10.34 -5.87
N ASP A 137 -2.11 -10.48 -5.48
CA ASP A 137 -2.95 -11.63 -5.82
C ASP A 137 -4.24 -11.22 -6.54
N VAL A 138 -5.01 -12.19 -6.98
CA VAL A 138 -6.30 -12.00 -7.67
C VAL A 138 -7.42 -11.93 -6.65
N LEU A 139 -8.09 -10.79 -6.58
CA LEU A 139 -9.33 -10.64 -5.83
C LEU A 139 -10.54 -11.10 -6.66
N ASN A 140 -10.60 -10.66 -7.93
CA ASN A 140 -11.66 -11.01 -8.85
C ASN A 140 -11.19 -10.96 -10.32
N LYS A 141 -11.97 -11.55 -11.23
CA LYS A 141 -11.76 -11.52 -12.67
C LYS A 141 -13.05 -11.29 -13.39
N VAL A 142 -13.07 -10.28 -14.24
CA VAL A 142 -14.25 -9.88 -15.01
C VAL A 142 -13.94 -9.78 -16.50
N ARG A 143 -14.98 -9.59 -17.32
CA ARG A 143 -14.86 -9.61 -18.78
C ARG A 143 -14.65 -8.23 -19.41
N THR A 144 -14.83 -7.14 -18.67
CA THR A 144 -14.67 -5.77 -19.15
C THR A 144 -14.04 -4.88 -18.09
N GLU A 145 -13.35 -3.84 -18.53
CA GLU A 145 -12.76 -2.82 -17.64
C GLU A 145 -13.85 -2.16 -16.78
N LYS A 146 -14.96 -1.72 -17.40
CA LYS A 146 -16.07 -1.12 -16.66
C LYS A 146 -16.61 -1.99 -15.52
N ARG A 147 -16.59 -3.33 -15.69
CA ARG A 147 -16.98 -4.26 -14.62
C ARG A 147 -15.91 -4.39 -13.55
N ALA A 148 -14.63 -4.23 -13.92
CA ALA A 148 -13.55 -4.20 -12.94
C ALA A 148 -13.65 -2.95 -12.06
N ASP A 149 -13.88 -1.79 -12.66
CA ASP A 149 -14.06 -0.52 -11.96
C ASP A 149 -15.26 -0.60 -11.01
N ALA A 150 -16.42 -1.03 -11.50
CA ALA A 150 -17.63 -1.18 -10.68
C ALA A 150 -17.41 -2.14 -9.50
N TYR A 151 -16.78 -3.30 -9.76
CA TYR A 151 -16.48 -4.26 -8.70
C TYR A 151 -15.52 -3.67 -7.65
N ALA A 152 -14.49 -2.92 -8.08
CA ALA A 152 -13.55 -2.31 -7.16
C ALA A 152 -14.23 -1.26 -6.25
N ILE A 153 -15.11 -0.44 -6.85
CA ILE A 153 -15.88 0.56 -6.10
C ILE A 153 -16.80 -0.12 -5.09
N ASP A 154 -17.62 -1.07 -5.53
CA ASP A 154 -18.59 -1.74 -4.66
C ASP A 154 -17.87 -2.50 -3.53
N LYS A 155 -16.80 -3.23 -3.84
CA LYS A 155 -15.99 -3.95 -2.84
C LYS A 155 -15.41 -3.01 -1.77
N ILE A 156 -14.90 -1.84 -2.18
CA ILE A 156 -14.36 -0.87 -1.22
C ILE A 156 -15.50 -0.31 -0.35
N MET A 157 -16.63 0.05 -0.96
CA MET A 157 -17.78 0.57 -0.20
C MET A 157 -18.36 -0.43 0.80
N ASP A 158 -18.26 -1.73 0.49
CA ASP A 158 -18.68 -2.81 1.41
C ASP A 158 -17.70 -3.00 2.59
N ASP A 159 -16.41 -2.63 2.40
CA ASP A 159 -15.36 -2.86 3.38
C ASP A 159 -15.15 -1.69 4.35
N ILE A 160 -15.54 -0.45 3.97
CA ILE A 160 -15.12 0.75 4.69
C ILE A 160 -16.20 1.32 5.63
N ASP A 161 -15.74 1.92 6.71
CA ASP A 161 -16.49 2.96 7.42
C ASP A 161 -16.29 4.30 6.70
N ILE A 162 -17.32 4.78 6.03
CA ILE A 162 -17.27 5.97 5.16
C ILE A 162 -16.74 7.21 5.90
N GLN A 163 -17.02 7.36 7.20
CA GLN A 163 -16.66 8.56 7.94
C GLN A 163 -15.19 8.55 8.43
N HIS A 164 -14.65 7.37 8.72
CA HIS A 164 -13.34 7.22 9.36
C HIS A 164 -12.28 6.62 8.44
N THR A 165 -12.61 6.36 7.16
CA THR A 165 -11.66 5.75 6.22
C THR A 165 -11.12 6.76 5.24
N HIS A 166 -9.79 6.80 5.10
CA HIS A 166 -9.10 7.52 4.04
C HIS A 166 -8.94 6.62 2.81
N ILE A 167 -9.30 7.14 1.64
CA ILE A 167 -9.17 6.49 0.34
C ILE A 167 -8.09 7.22 -0.46
N TYR A 168 -7.09 6.47 -0.92
CA TYR A 168 -6.01 6.96 -1.77
C TYR A 168 -6.14 6.34 -3.16
N ILE A 169 -6.40 7.18 -4.15
CA ILE A 169 -6.46 6.80 -5.57
C ILE A 169 -5.12 7.18 -6.18
N ILE A 170 -4.24 6.21 -6.34
CA ILE A 170 -2.90 6.43 -6.88
C ILE A 170 -2.81 5.91 -8.31
N HIS A 171 -2.18 6.67 -9.20
CA HIS A 171 -2.17 6.36 -10.63
C HIS A 171 -0.80 6.53 -11.28
N SER A 172 -0.56 5.79 -12.37
CA SER A 172 0.63 5.94 -13.23
C SER A 172 0.22 6.60 -14.56
N ASN A 173 0.35 7.94 -14.62
CA ASN A 173 0.00 8.77 -15.78
C ASN A 173 -1.43 8.51 -16.31
N PHE A 174 -2.42 8.43 -15.40
CA PHE A 174 -3.83 8.20 -15.76
C PHE A 174 -4.78 8.99 -14.83
N LEU A 175 -4.62 10.32 -14.83
CA LEU A 175 -5.39 11.23 -13.97
C LEU A 175 -6.91 11.14 -14.23
N GLU A 176 -7.33 11.06 -15.51
CA GLU A 176 -8.75 10.92 -15.87
C GLU A 176 -9.41 9.71 -15.18
N GLY A 177 -8.69 8.58 -15.14
CA GLY A 177 -9.17 7.40 -14.41
C GLY A 177 -9.24 7.62 -12.91
N ALA A 178 -8.28 8.33 -12.32
CA ALA A 178 -8.31 8.66 -10.90
C ALA A 178 -9.47 9.60 -10.55
N ASP A 179 -9.72 10.61 -11.36
CA ASP A 179 -10.86 11.54 -11.22
C ASP A 179 -12.20 10.82 -11.32
N HIS A 180 -12.31 9.82 -12.21
CA HIS A 180 -13.50 8.97 -12.31
C HIS A 180 -13.78 8.26 -10.98
N PHE A 181 -12.78 7.62 -10.36
CA PHE A 181 -12.96 6.94 -9.09
C PHE A 181 -13.27 7.92 -7.95
N LYS A 182 -12.58 9.08 -7.88
CA LYS A 182 -12.89 10.13 -6.91
C LYS A 182 -14.36 10.53 -6.99
N LYS A 183 -14.86 10.82 -8.20
CA LYS A 183 -16.27 11.16 -8.43
C LYS A 183 -17.21 10.06 -7.93
N CYS A 184 -16.94 8.80 -8.26
CA CYS A 184 -17.78 7.67 -7.85
C CYS A 184 -17.84 7.53 -6.32
N PHE A 185 -16.73 7.67 -5.59
CA PHE A 185 -16.72 7.60 -4.14
C PHE A 185 -17.42 8.80 -3.49
N THR A 186 -17.25 10.01 -4.04
CA THR A 186 -17.97 11.20 -3.58
C THR A 186 -19.48 11.04 -3.75
N GLU A 187 -19.93 10.53 -4.92
CA GLU A 187 -21.35 10.26 -5.19
C GLU A 187 -21.95 9.19 -4.27
N LYS A 188 -21.11 8.28 -3.74
CA LYS A 188 -21.51 7.25 -2.74
C LYS A 188 -21.43 7.77 -1.29
N GLY A 189 -21.09 9.04 -1.08
CA GLY A 189 -21.13 9.71 0.22
C GLY A 189 -19.83 9.70 1.01
N VAL A 190 -18.71 9.26 0.41
CA VAL A 190 -17.40 9.40 1.06
C VAL A 190 -17.02 10.88 1.15
N PRO A 191 -16.68 11.42 2.35
CA PRO A 191 -16.29 12.81 2.49
C PRO A 191 -15.10 13.16 1.59
N GLU A 192 -15.19 14.29 0.88
CA GLU A 192 -14.15 14.65 -0.11
C GLU A 192 -12.75 14.80 0.51
N GLN A 193 -12.68 15.28 1.76
CA GLN A 193 -11.42 15.39 2.51
C GLN A 193 -10.76 14.04 2.80
N ASN A 194 -11.51 12.94 2.73
CA ASN A 194 -11.00 11.60 2.94
C ASN A 194 -10.56 10.93 1.63
N ILE A 195 -10.75 11.60 0.46
CA ILE A 195 -10.36 11.06 -0.85
C ILE A 195 -9.16 11.81 -1.38
N HIS A 196 -8.07 11.10 -1.58
CA HIS A 196 -6.78 11.65 -2.00
C HIS A 196 -6.38 11.08 -3.36
N ILE A 197 -5.88 11.93 -4.27
CA ILE A 197 -5.29 11.50 -5.53
C ILE A 197 -3.78 11.76 -5.46
N ASP A 198 -2.97 10.75 -5.83
CA ASP A 198 -1.51 10.86 -5.85
C ASP A 198 -0.93 10.01 -6.99
N TYR A 199 0.36 10.17 -7.26
CA TYR A 199 1.07 9.38 -8.26
C TYR A 199 1.63 8.09 -7.66
N ILE A 200 1.59 7.02 -8.45
CA ILE A 200 2.37 5.80 -8.14
C ILE A 200 3.86 6.16 -8.22
N SER A 201 4.61 5.86 -7.18
CA SER A 201 6.05 6.10 -7.15
C SER A 201 6.75 5.38 -8.30
N SER A 202 7.86 5.94 -8.83
CA SER A 202 8.58 5.39 -9.97
C SER A 202 9.06 3.96 -9.76
N VAL A 203 9.44 3.60 -8.53
CA VAL A 203 9.87 2.23 -8.17
C VAL A 203 8.74 1.20 -8.31
N ILE A 204 7.50 1.61 -8.12
CA ILE A 204 6.32 0.76 -8.31
C ILE A 204 5.84 0.83 -9.77
N ALA A 205 5.82 2.04 -10.37
CA ALA A 205 5.35 2.26 -11.73
C ALA A 205 6.14 1.44 -12.78
N VAL A 206 7.44 1.22 -12.56
CA VAL A 206 8.27 0.37 -13.43
C VAL A 206 7.77 -1.07 -13.51
N HIS A 207 7.10 -1.56 -12.45
CA HIS A 207 6.51 -2.90 -12.39
C HIS A 207 5.06 -2.93 -12.87
N THR A 208 4.26 -1.91 -12.53
CA THR A 208 2.82 -1.87 -12.86
C THR A 208 2.56 -1.38 -14.28
N GLY A 209 3.47 -0.57 -14.84
CA GLY A 209 3.31 0.08 -16.14
C GLY A 209 2.42 1.31 -16.07
N LEU A 210 2.26 1.97 -17.24
CA LEU A 210 1.40 3.14 -17.37
C LEU A 210 -0.09 2.75 -17.39
N GLY A 211 -0.94 3.67 -16.97
CA GLY A 211 -2.39 3.46 -16.92
C GLY A 211 -2.85 2.59 -15.74
N CYS A 212 -1.96 2.26 -14.81
CA CYS A 212 -2.33 1.58 -13.57
C CYS A 212 -3.06 2.54 -12.63
N ILE A 213 -4.10 2.04 -11.99
CA ILE A 213 -4.75 2.66 -10.83
C ILE A 213 -4.65 1.67 -9.68
N ALA A 214 -4.25 2.15 -8.51
CA ALA A 214 -4.44 1.44 -7.28
C ALA A 214 -5.29 2.29 -6.33
N ILE A 215 -6.30 1.67 -5.73
CA ILE A 215 -7.18 2.30 -4.77
C ILE A 215 -6.88 1.65 -3.44
N GLN A 216 -6.32 2.44 -2.55
CA GLN A 216 -5.89 2.00 -1.22
C GLN A 216 -6.79 2.63 -0.17
N TYR A 217 -7.10 1.92 0.89
CA TYR A 217 -7.87 2.46 1.98
C TYR A 217 -7.35 2.01 3.34
N ILE A 218 -7.50 2.90 4.31
CA ILE A 218 -7.13 2.68 5.70
C ILE A 218 -8.07 3.45 6.61
N ARG A 219 -8.50 2.83 7.69
CA ARG A 219 -9.28 3.45 8.74
C ARG A 219 -8.36 4.15 9.74
N GLU A 220 -8.61 5.43 10.03
CA GLU A 220 -7.97 6.16 11.10
C GLU A 220 -9.05 6.60 12.11
N GLU A 221 -9.00 6.06 13.31
CA GLU A 221 -9.82 6.53 14.43
C GLU A 221 -9.04 7.62 15.16
N ASN A 222 -9.74 8.76 15.39
CA ASN A 222 -9.18 9.92 16.13
C ASN A 222 -9.05 9.63 17.62
#